data_f515fb20571b9f0809922cd93c337200
#
_entry.id   f515fb20571b9f0809922cd93c337200
#
_cell.length_a   1.000
_cell.length_b   1.000
_cell.length_c   1.000
_cell.angle_alpha   90.00
_cell.angle_beta   90.00
_cell.angle_gamma   90.00
#
_symmetry.space_group_name_H-M   'P 1'
#
loop_
_entity.id
_entity.type
_entity.pdbx_description
1 polymer ?
#
loop_
_entity_poly.entity_id
_entity_poly.type
_entity_poly.pdbx_seq_one_letter_code
_entity_poly.pdbx_strand_id
1 'polypeptide(L)'
;YQKNFVPKGDNERIVKDVWIVNVVAIKRGTKYPNRFVLMSGDIDSRVSDPTDFTSESPGANDNASGMAGTIEAARVLSSYTFESSIVFVGLSGEEQGLYGGKGLAQYAKDNQWEIVGVLNNDMIGNIEGVDGVIDNRTFRIFSEPTPVTETDRERSSRRFYGGEVDGVSRQLARYVYKTTQQFMPEMNPKMVYRLDRFGRGGHHRPFNDLGYAGIRIMEAHENYTQQHQDIRLENGVAYGDTFEHVNMPYAKKLTAVNAINLASLAWAPSAPNKVLLGGQVSPSAGLKWDKVEGAAGYKIYWRDTTSPTWDHSRSIGNVTEFTLEGIVVD
;
A
#
# COMPACT_ATOMS: atom_id res chain seq x y z
N TYR A 1 -6.81 -16.16 -13.09
CA TYR A 1 -5.48 -16.52 -12.60
C TYR A 1 -4.41 -15.86 -13.46
N GLN A 2 -3.41 -15.30 -12.81
CA GLN A 2 -2.19 -14.84 -13.49
C GLN A 2 -1.05 -15.80 -13.09
N LYS A 3 -0.28 -16.25 -14.06
CA LYS A 3 0.72 -17.31 -13.87
C LYS A 3 2.09 -16.90 -14.41
N ASN A 4 3.14 -17.23 -13.65
CA ASN A 4 4.53 -17.07 -14.04
C ASN A 4 5.28 -18.37 -13.84
N PHE A 5 6.04 -18.79 -14.82
CA PHE A 5 7.00 -19.89 -14.67
C PHE A 5 8.30 -19.35 -14.07
N VAL A 6 8.81 -20.03 -13.05
CA VAL A 6 10.09 -19.70 -12.41
C VAL A 6 10.94 -20.98 -12.41
N PRO A 7 12.07 -20.97 -13.10
CA PRO A 7 12.94 -22.14 -13.19
C PRO A 7 13.71 -22.36 -11.87
N LYS A 8 14.06 -23.60 -11.59
CA LYS A 8 14.96 -23.96 -10.51
C LYS A 8 16.27 -23.16 -10.59
N GLY A 9 16.67 -22.58 -9.46
CA GLY A 9 17.94 -21.84 -9.37
C GLY A 9 17.85 -20.40 -9.84
N ASP A 10 16.67 -19.85 -10.14
CA ASP A 10 16.47 -18.43 -10.42
C ASP A 10 16.96 -17.55 -9.24
N ASN A 11 16.78 -18.06 -8.03
CA ASN A 11 17.50 -17.64 -6.84
C ASN A 11 17.71 -18.85 -5.88
N GLU A 12 18.41 -18.65 -4.77
CA GLU A 12 18.75 -19.71 -3.80
C GLU A 12 17.53 -20.38 -3.15
N ARG A 13 16.35 -19.71 -3.12
CA ARG A 13 15.12 -20.25 -2.54
C ARG A 13 14.27 -21.02 -3.54
N ILE A 14 14.60 -21.01 -4.83
CA ILE A 14 13.89 -21.75 -5.88
C ILE A 14 14.60 -23.08 -6.13
N VAL A 15 14.22 -24.11 -5.36
CA VAL A 15 14.86 -25.43 -5.36
C VAL A 15 14.32 -26.39 -6.42
N LYS A 16 13.22 -26.03 -7.06
CA LYS A 16 12.60 -26.78 -8.18
C LYS A 16 11.88 -25.84 -9.14
N ASP A 17 11.61 -26.30 -10.35
CA ASP A 17 10.76 -25.60 -11.30
C ASP A 17 9.35 -25.43 -10.72
N VAL A 18 8.82 -24.19 -10.76
CA VAL A 18 7.50 -23.86 -10.19
C VAL A 18 6.69 -22.95 -11.10
N TRP A 19 5.38 -23.10 -11.04
CA TRP A 19 4.42 -22.12 -11.52
C TRP A 19 3.93 -21.27 -10.34
N ILE A 20 4.30 -20.01 -10.34
CA ILE A 20 3.73 -19.03 -9.41
C ILE A 20 2.36 -18.62 -9.94
N VAL A 21 1.32 -18.82 -9.14
CA VAL A 21 -0.08 -18.59 -9.55
C VAL A 21 -0.75 -17.59 -8.62
N ASN A 22 -1.06 -16.43 -9.13
CA ASN A 22 -1.84 -15.42 -8.43
C ASN A 22 -3.34 -15.63 -8.65
N VAL A 23 -4.14 -15.41 -7.62
CA VAL A 23 -5.60 -15.41 -7.69
C VAL A 23 -6.11 -13.98 -7.75
N VAL A 24 -6.74 -13.60 -8.85
CA VAL A 24 -7.15 -12.21 -9.11
C VAL A 24 -8.67 -12.12 -9.26
N ALA A 25 -9.31 -11.32 -8.42
CA ALA A 25 -10.72 -10.97 -8.53
C ALA A 25 -10.87 -9.48 -8.85
N ILE A 26 -11.67 -9.15 -9.86
CA ILE A 26 -11.85 -7.76 -10.29
C ILE A 26 -13.33 -7.39 -10.20
N LYS A 27 -13.62 -6.39 -9.38
CA LYS A 27 -14.89 -5.67 -9.42
C LYS A 27 -14.77 -4.50 -10.38
N ARG A 28 -15.42 -4.61 -11.53
CA ARG A 28 -15.31 -3.61 -12.58
C ARG A 28 -15.99 -2.29 -12.21
N GLY A 29 -15.28 -1.20 -12.46
CA GLY A 29 -15.81 0.15 -12.35
C GLY A 29 -16.75 0.48 -13.50
N THR A 30 -17.73 1.32 -13.24
CA THR A 30 -18.77 1.68 -14.22
C THR A 30 -18.37 2.82 -15.15
N LYS A 31 -17.49 3.72 -14.71
CA LYS A 31 -17.07 4.91 -15.46
C LYS A 31 -15.64 4.80 -15.97
N TYR A 32 -14.75 4.29 -15.12
CA TYR A 32 -13.33 4.14 -15.42
C TYR A 32 -12.88 2.67 -15.23
N PRO A 33 -13.33 1.74 -16.10
CA PRO A 33 -13.07 0.31 -15.91
C PRO A 33 -11.60 -0.09 -16.02
N ASN A 34 -10.75 0.74 -16.63
CA ASN A 34 -9.30 0.53 -16.74
C ASN A 34 -8.48 1.28 -15.67
N ARG A 35 -9.14 2.01 -14.77
CA ARG A 35 -8.52 2.63 -13.60
C ARG A 35 -8.73 1.72 -12.39
N PHE A 36 -7.64 1.33 -11.72
CA PHE A 36 -7.64 0.28 -10.72
C PHE A 36 -7.11 0.74 -9.37
N VAL A 37 -7.73 0.24 -8.31
CA VAL A 37 -7.18 0.26 -6.96
C VAL A 37 -7.04 -1.18 -6.50
N LEU A 38 -5.87 -1.55 -5.98
CA LEU A 38 -5.54 -2.94 -5.63
C LEU A 38 -5.42 -3.12 -4.12
N MET A 39 -5.93 -4.24 -3.61
CA MET A 39 -5.60 -4.79 -2.30
C MET A 39 -5.01 -6.18 -2.46
N SER A 40 -3.92 -6.46 -1.78
CA SER A 40 -3.27 -7.77 -1.82
C SER A 40 -2.93 -8.31 -0.44
N GLY A 41 -2.90 -9.61 -0.35
CA GLY A 41 -2.24 -10.42 0.66
C GLY A 41 -1.49 -11.54 -0.02
N ASP A 42 -0.64 -12.24 0.72
CA ASP A 42 0.19 -13.32 0.20
C ASP A 42 -0.40 -14.68 0.57
N ILE A 43 -0.39 -15.64 -0.36
CA ILE A 43 -0.98 -16.97 -0.17
C ILE A 43 0.05 -18.04 0.18
N ASP A 44 1.32 -17.69 0.14
CA ASP A 44 2.41 -18.55 0.60
C ASP A 44 2.86 -18.14 2.01
N SER A 45 3.54 -19.06 2.66
CA SER A 45 4.16 -18.92 3.96
C SER A 45 5.43 -19.78 4.01
N ARG A 46 6.26 -19.60 5.04
CA ARG A 46 7.45 -20.41 5.24
C ARG A 46 7.77 -20.66 6.71
N VAL A 47 8.53 -21.69 6.96
CA VAL A 47 9.23 -21.97 8.21
C VAL A 47 10.61 -21.29 8.25
N SER A 48 11.47 -21.64 9.21
CA SER A 48 12.81 -21.04 9.35
C SER A 48 13.66 -21.22 8.10
N ASP A 49 13.67 -22.42 7.51
CA ASP A 49 14.32 -22.69 6.23
C ASP A 49 13.40 -22.29 5.07
N PRO A 50 13.73 -21.27 4.27
CA PRO A 50 12.91 -20.83 3.14
C PRO A 50 12.86 -21.83 1.98
N THR A 51 13.64 -22.91 2.03
CA THR A 51 13.66 -23.99 1.02
C THR A 51 12.87 -25.20 1.45
N ASP A 52 12.43 -25.27 2.71
CA ASP A 52 11.59 -26.36 3.22
C ASP A 52 10.15 -26.21 2.70
N PHE A 53 9.71 -27.19 1.94
CA PHE A 53 8.35 -27.29 1.39
C PHE A 53 7.62 -28.54 1.92
N THR A 54 8.06 -29.11 3.02
CA THR A 54 7.54 -30.34 3.62
C THR A 54 7.04 -30.16 5.05
N SER A 55 7.64 -29.25 5.81
CA SER A 55 7.24 -28.95 7.18
C SER A 55 5.92 -28.19 7.24
N GLU A 56 5.21 -28.33 8.35
CA GLU A 56 3.99 -27.57 8.61
C GLU A 56 4.31 -26.09 8.79
N SER A 57 3.71 -25.24 7.94
CA SER A 57 3.87 -23.80 7.93
C SER A 57 2.49 -23.13 7.85
N PRO A 58 1.79 -22.93 8.99
CA PRO A 58 0.44 -22.40 8.99
C PRO A 58 0.35 -20.98 8.41
N GLY A 59 1.36 -20.13 8.66
CA GLY A 59 1.39 -18.76 8.16
C GLY A 59 0.16 -17.96 8.58
N ALA A 60 -0.31 -18.14 9.82
CA ALA A 60 -1.60 -17.61 10.24
C ALA A 60 -1.63 -16.08 10.27
N ASN A 61 -0.53 -15.44 10.67
CA ASN A 61 -0.35 -14.01 10.58
C ASN A 61 0.42 -13.62 9.31
N ASP A 62 1.48 -14.36 8.96
CA ASP A 62 2.31 -14.18 7.77
C ASP A 62 2.04 -15.30 6.74
N ASN A 63 1.03 -15.20 5.80
CA ASN A 63 0.22 -14.00 5.66
C ASN A 63 -1.28 -14.33 5.44
N ALA A 64 -1.80 -15.34 6.14
CA ALA A 64 -3.24 -15.62 6.08
C ALA A 64 -4.09 -14.46 6.64
N SER A 65 -3.53 -13.65 7.55
CA SER A 65 -4.20 -12.44 8.05
C SER A 65 -4.48 -11.43 6.93
N GLY A 66 -3.49 -11.12 6.09
CA GLY A 66 -3.63 -10.23 4.93
C GLY A 66 -4.58 -10.80 3.86
N MET A 67 -4.52 -12.13 3.63
CA MET A 67 -5.44 -12.80 2.72
C MET A 67 -6.87 -12.78 3.21
N ALA A 68 -7.12 -13.08 4.49
CA ALA A 68 -8.46 -13.00 5.08
C ALA A 68 -9.03 -11.58 4.98
N GLY A 69 -8.20 -10.56 5.26
CA GLY A 69 -8.57 -9.16 5.07
C GLY A 69 -8.93 -8.84 3.62
N THR A 70 -8.17 -9.34 2.66
CA THR A 70 -8.43 -9.13 1.22
C THR A 70 -9.74 -9.78 0.78
N ILE A 71 -10.01 -11.01 1.21
CA ILE A 71 -11.26 -11.74 0.91
C ILE A 71 -12.46 -11.05 1.57
N GLU A 72 -12.34 -10.63 2.82
CA GLU A 72 -13.42 -9.95 3.53
C GLU A 72 -13.71 -8.56 2.94
N ALA A 73 -12.70 -7.80 2.57
CA ALA A 73 -12.89 -6.54 1.85
C ALA A 73 -13.62 -6.77 0.50
N ALA A 74 -13.25 -7.82 -0.25
CA ALA A 74 -13.95 -8.20 -1.47
C ALA A 74 -15.42 -8.54 -1.21
N ARG A 75 -15.70 -9.31 -0.17
CA ARG A 75 -17.07 -9.69 0.22
C ARG A 75 -17.91 -8.46 0.56
N VAL A 76 -17.39 -7.57 1.41
CA VAL A 76 -18.11 -6.37 1.85
C VAL A 76 -18.34 -5.40 0.68
N LEU A 77 -17.31 -5.15 -0.13
CA LEU A 77 -17.38 -4.19 -1.22
C LEU A 77 -18.12 -4.73 -2.46
N SER A 78 -18.40 -6.03 -2.52
CA SER A 78 -19.09 -6.65 -3.66
C SER A 78 -20.47 -6.06 -3.94
N SER A 79 -21.19 -5.61 -2.91
CA SER A 79 -22.54 -5.07 -3.00
C SER A 79 -22.60 -3.60 -3.46
N TYR A 80 -21.47 -2.90 -3.51
CA TYR A 80 -21.40 -1.50 -3.90
C TYR A 80 -21.01 -1.34 -5.37
N THR A 81 -21.38 -0.21 -5.96
CA THR A 81 -20.98 0.19 -7.30
C THR A 81 -19.93 1.30 -7.20
N PHE A 82 -18.87 1.20 -7.99
CA PHE A 82 -17.73 2.13 -8.00
C PHE A 82 -17.52 2.73 -9.38
N GLU A 83 -16.92 3.92 -9.44
CA GLU A 83 -16.53 4.53 -10.71
C GLU A 83 -15.32 3.84 -11.33
N SER A 84 -14.32 3.49 -10.52
CA SER A 84 -13.11 2.75 -10.91
C SER A 84 -13.18 1.30 -10.49
N SER A 85 -12.36 0.46 -11.10
CA SER A 85 -12.24 -0.96 -10.78
C SER A 85 -11.47 -1.18 -9.47
N ILE A 86 -11.88 -2.18 -8.68
CA ILE A 86 -11.14 -2.66 -7.53
C ILE A 86 -10.62 -4.07 -7.84
N VAL A 87 -9.34 -4.31 -7.54
CA VAL A 87 -8.71 -5.62 -7.69
C VAL A 87 -8.38 -6.16 -6.30
N PHE A 88 -8.86 -7.34 -6.01
CA PHE A 88 -8.51 -8.13 -4.83
C PHE A 88 -7.63 -9.28 -5.28
N VAL A 89 -6.45 -9.41 -4.73
CA VAL A 89 -5.50 -10.39 -5.22
C VAL A 89 -4.76 -11.11 -4.10
N GLY A 90 -4.73 -12.44 -4.23
CA GLY A 90 -3.80 -13.30 -3.52
C GLY A 90 -2.55 -13.50 -4.36
N LEU A 91 -1.43 -12.99 -3.87
CA LEU A 91 -0.13 -13.08 -4.51
C LEU A 91 0.64 -14.29 -3.96
N SER A 92 1.42 -14.94 -4.80
CA SER A 92 2.19 -16.14 -4.44
C SER A 92 3.69 -15.90 -4.63
N GLY A 93 4.52 -16.62 -3.89
CA GLY A 93 5.96 -16.53 -3.98
C GLY A 93 6.52 -15.22 -3.43
N GLU A 94 5.91 -14.67 -2.37
CA GLU A 94 6.46 -13.57 -1.59
C GLU A 94 7.78 -14.00 -0.99
N GLU A 95 7.74 -15.08 -0.24
CA GLU A 95 8.82 -15.64 0.56
C GLU A 95 10.03 -16.07 -0.27
N GLN A 96 9.81 -16.38 -1.53
CA GLN A 96 10.87 -16.79 -2.46
C GLN A 96 11.43 -15.62 -3.28
N GLY A 97 10.89 -14.41 -3.14
CA GLY A 97 11.41 -13.21 -3.78
C GLY A 97 10.40 -12.39 -4.57
N LEU A 98 9.19 -12.24 -4.09
CA LEU A 98 8.14 -11.36 -4.60
C LEU A 98 7.66 -11.74 -6.02
N TYR A 99 7.72 -13.01 -6.40
CA TYR A 99 7.45 -13.44 -7.79
C TYR A 99 6.02 -13.13 -8.25
N GLY A 100 5.03 -13.29 -7.36
CA GLY A 100 3.65 -12.98 -7.67
C GLY A 100 3.45 -11.50 -7.97
N GLY A 101 4.00 -10.64 -7.13
CA GLY A 101 3.96 -9.19 -7.33
C GLY A 101 4.68 -8.74 -8.59
N LYS A 102 5.88 -9.29 -8.86
CA LYS A 102 6.64 -9.03 -10.11
C LYS A 102 5.81 -9.38 -11.35
N GLY A 103 5.21 -10.56 -11.34
CA GLY A 103 4.40 -11.02 -12.46
C GLY A 103 3.13 -10.19 -12.67
N LEU A 104 2.43 -9.84 -11.59
CA LEU A 104 1.21 -9.05 -11.71
C LEU A 104 1.51 -7.58 -12.08
N ALA A 105 2.54 -6.98 -11.51
CA ALA A 105 2.94 -5.61 -11.84
C ALA A 105 3.36 -5.50 -13.32
N GLN A 106 4.12 -6.47 -13.82
CA GLN A 106 4.50 -6.51 -15.24
C GLN A 106 3.26 -6.73 -16.13
N TYR A 107 2.37 -7.66 -15.76
CA TYR A 107 1.11 -7.87 -16.48
C TYR A 107 0.27 -6.58 -16.53
N ALA A 108 0.16 -5.85 -15.43
CA ALA A 108 -0.56 -4.59 -15.38
C ALA A 108 0.06 -3.53 -16.32
N LYS A 109 1.39 -3.45 -16.35
CA LYS A 109 2.12 -2.54 -17.25
C LYS A 109 1.89 -2.91 -18.73
N ASP A 110 2.02 -4.18 -19.08
CA ASP A 110 1.84 -4.66 -20.46
C ASP A 110 0.39 -4.46 -20.96
N ASN A 111 -0.58 -4.52 -20.05
CA ASN A 111 -1.99 -4.28 -20.35
C ASN A 111 -2.44 -2.84 -20.08
N GLN A 112 -1.50 -1.92 -19.85
CA GLN A 112 -1.74 -0.48 -19.67
C GLN A 112 -2.77 -0.18 -18.57
N TRP A 113 -2.71 -0.89 -17.45
CA TRP A 113 -3.57 -0.61 -16.30
C TRP A 113 -3.21 0.73 -15.68
N GLU A 114 -4.20 1.59 -15.49
CA GLU A 114 -4.06 2.83 -14.71
C GLU A 114 -4.22 2.49 -13.21
N ILE A 115 -3.12 2.16 -12.54
CA ILE A 115 -3.16 1.83 -11.10
C ILE A 115 -3.03 3.11 -10.28
N VAL A 116 -4.08 3.45 -9.54
CA VAL A 116 -4.15 4.60 -8.64
C VAL A 116 -3.45 4.32 -7.31
N GLY A 117 -3.52 3.08 -6.84
CA GLY A 117 -2.88 2.68 -5.60
C GLY A 117 -2.90 1.18 -5.37
N VAL A 118 -1.85 0.67 -4.73
CA VAL A 118 -1.70 -0.72 -4.29
C VAL A 118 -1.56 -0.72 -2.77
N LEU A 119 -2.51 -1.37 -2.09
CA LEU A 119 -2.53 -1.58 -0.65
C LEU A 119 -2.13 -3.04 -0.37
N ASN A 120 -0.85 -3.28 -0.14
CA ASN A 120 -0.34 -4.61 0.22
C ASN A 120 -0.44 -4.80 1.73
N ASN A 121 -1.07 -5.89 2.14
CA ASN A 121 -1.28 -6.26 3.54
C ASN A 121 -0.43 -7.46 3.89
N ASP A 122 0.55 -7.25 4.74
CA ASP A 122 1.51 -8.28 5.14
C ASP A 122 2.24 -7.80 6.40
N MET A 123 1.91 -8.24 7.47
CA MET A 123 0.99 -8.96 8.32
C MET A 123 0.04 -7.97 9.03
N ILE A 124 -1.18 -8.37 9.34
CA ILE A 124 -2.18 -7.47 9.94
C ILE A 124 -2.90 -8.07 11.17
N GLY A 125 -2.35 -9.11 11.78
CA GLY A 125 -3.03 -9.87 12.84
C GLY A 125 -2.39 -9.85 14.21
N ASN A 126 -1.12 -9.45 14.36
CA ASN A 126 -0.46 -9.45 15.66
C ASN A 126 -0.56 -8.10 16.38
N ILE A 127 -0.73 -8.14 17.70
CA ILE A 127 -0.81 -6.95 18.56
C ILE A 127 0.27 -6.92 19.64
N GLU A 128 1.01 -8.01 19.84
CA GLU A 128 1.97 -8.17 20.92
C GLU A 128 3.40 -8.31 20.38
N GLY A 129 4.26 -7.37 20.74
CA GLY A 129 5.68 -7.42 20.39
C GLY A 129 6.48 -8.39 21.29
N VAL A 130 7.68 -8.72 20.86
CA VAL A 130 8.63 -9.54 21.66
C VAL A 130 9.02 -8.90 22.99
N ASP A 131 8.79 -7.61 23.15
CA ASP A 131 8.98 -6.82 24.37
C ASP A 131 7.76 -6.83 25.29
N GLY A 132 6.70 -7.57 24.94
CA GLY A 132 5.45 -7.66 25.70
C GLY A 132 4.55 -6.42 25.55
N VAL A 133 4.88 -5.47 24.69
CA VAL A 133 4.01 -4.33 24.40
C VAL A 133 2.81 -4.78 23.59
N ILE A 134 1.62 -4.49 24.07
CA ILE A 134 0.35 -4.79 23.39
C ILE A 134 -0.24 -3.49 22.81
N ASP A 135 -0.44 -3.44 21.51
CA ASP A 135 -1.05 -2.31 20.81
C ASP A 135 -2.02 -2.80 19.71
N ASN A 136 -3.30 -2.56 19.91
CA ASN A 136 -4.38 -2.92 19.00
C ASN A 136 -4.96 -1.72 18.25
N ARG A 137 -4.23 -0.59 18.18
CA ARG A 137 -4.64 0.65 17.53
C ARG A 137 -3.66 1.14 16.49
N THR A 138 -2.37 1.00 16.78
CA THR A 138 -1.32 1.48 15.87
C THR A 138 -1.07 0.49 14.74
N PHE A 139 -0.86 1.00 13.55
CA PHE A 139 -0.37 0.23 12.39
C PHE A 139 0.61 1.08 11.58
N ARG A 140 1.47 0.43 10.81
CA ARG A 140 2.50 1.08 10.00
C ARG A 140 2.08 1.17 8.55
N ILE A 141 2.43 2.27 7.89
CA ILE A 141 2.27 2.48 6.46
C ILE A 141 3.66 2.74 5.88
N PHE A 142 4.24 1.75 5.23
CA PHE A 142 5.52 1.90 4.53
C PHE A 142 5.29 2.47 3.14
N SER A 143 6.15 3.41 2.74
CA SER A 143 6.03 4.07 1.44
C SER A 143 7.37 4.43 0.86
N GLU A 144 7.51 4.24 -0.45
CA GLU A 144 8.70 4.61 -1.19
C GLU A 144 8.97 6.12 -1.09
N PRO A 145 10.20 6.55 -0.79
CA PRO A 145 10.53 7.98 -0.71
C PRO A 145 10.53 8.63 -2.10
N THR A 146 11.28 8.08 -3.04
CA THR A 146 11.42 8.59 -4.40
C THR A 146 11.32 7.46 -5.40
N PRO A 147 10.50 7.61 -6.47
CA PRO A 147 10.35 6.56 -7.48
C PRO A 147 11.68 6.21 -8.16
N VAL A 148 11.98 4.92 -8.27
CA VAL A 148 13.16 4.45 -9.02
C VAL A 148 13.06 4.76 -10.51
N THR A 149 11.85 4.95 -11.02
CA THR A 149 11.55 5.30 -12.41
C THR A 149 11.71 6.78 -12.74
N GLU A 150 12.12 7.58 -11.76
CA GLU A 150 12.32 9.01 -11.91
C GLU A 150 13.39 9.32 -12.97
N THR A 151 13.06 10.23 -13.88
CA THR A 151 14.00 10.76 -14.87
C THR A 151 15.02 11.70 -14.22
N ASP A 152 16.17 11.93 -14.89
CA ASP A 152 17.18 12.89 -14.42
C ASP A 152 16.62 14.32 -14.26
N ARG A 153 15.68 14.70 -15.12
CA ARG A 153 14.99 15.99 -15.01
C ARG A 153 14.12 16.06 -13.77
N GLU A 154 13.32 15.04 -13.49
CA GLU A 154 12.50 14.97 -12.30
C GLU A 154 13.34 14.96 -11.03
N ARG A 155 14.44 14.20 -11.02
CA ARG A 155 15.42 14.16 -9.92
C ARG A 155 16.02 15.53 -9.65
N SER A 156 16.43 16.25 -10.70
CA SER A 156 16.99 17.59 -10.57
C SER A 156 15.96 18.59 -10.06
N SER A 157 14.72 18.54 -10.57
CA SER A 157 13.63 19.37 -10.09
C SER A 157 13.29 19.10 -8.63
N ARG A 158 13.15 17.82 -8.27
CA ARG A 158 12.87 17.39 -6.89
C ARG A 158 13.94 17.88 -5.91
N ARG A 159 15.23 17.71 -6.26
CA ARG A 159 16.34 18.21 -5.46
C ARG A 159 16.28 19.74 -5.28
N PHE A 160 15.87 20.45 -6.31
CA PHE A 160 15.76 21.91 -6.28
C PHE A 160 14.60 22.40 -5.39
N TYR A 161 13.46 21.70 -5.43
CA TYR A 161 12.26 22.08 -4.68
C TYR A 161 12.12 21.41 -3.32
N GLY A 162 13.05 20.55 -2.91
CA GLY A 162 12.96 19.80 -1.65
C GLY A 162 11.83 18.76 -1.63
N GLY A 163 11.51 18.16 -2.78
CA GLY A 163 10.40 17.22 -2.95
C GLY A 163 10.75 15.75 -2.67
N GLU A 164 11.74 15.45 -1.83
CA GLU A 164 12.22 14.08 -1.56
C GLU A 164 11.16 13.17 -0.95
N VAL A 165 10.12 13.76 -0.38
CA VAL A 165 9.04 13.02 0.27
C VAL A 165 7.69 13.16 -0.45
N ASP A 166 7.70 13.53 -1.73
CA ASP A 166 6.48 13.80 -2.50
C ASP A 166 6.21 12.78 -3.63
N GLY A 167 6.90 11.64 -3.61
CA GLY A 167 6.64 10.54 -4.53
C GLY A 167 5.22 9.99 -4.43
N VAL A 168 4.74 9.35 -5.50
CA VAL A 168 3.36 8.84 -5.61
C VAL A 168 2.98 7.87 -4.49
N SER A 169 3.90 7.00 -4.09
CA SER A 169 3.72 6.08 -2.96
C SER A 169 3.52 6.85 -1.64
N ARG A 170 4.31 7.91 -1.42
CA ARG A 170 4.21 8.76 -0.24
C ARG A 170 2.89 9.54 -0.19
N GLN A 171 2.40 9.99 -1.34
CA GLN A 171 1.08 10.64 -1.41
C GLN A 171 -0.05 9.65 -1.09
N LEU A 172 0.04 8.41 -1.55
CA LEU A 172 -0.91 7.37 -1.19
C LEU A 172 -0.87 7.09 0.33
N ALA A 173 0.31 7.02 0.93
CA ALA A 173 0.45 6.85 2.39
C ALA A 173 -0.22 7.99 3.18
N ARG A 174 -0.03 9.25 2.76
CA ARG A 174 -0.71 10.41 3.36
C ARG A 174 -2.23 10.35 3.18
N TYR A 175 -2.68 9.86 2.03
CA TYR A 175 -4.10 9.68 1.77
C TYR A 175 -4.69 8.66 2.75
N VAL A 176 -4.07 7.47 2.88
CA VAL A 176 -4.51 6.43 3.82
C VAL A 176 -4.47 6.93 5.27
N TYR A 177 -3.40 7.64 5.66
CA TYR A 177 -3.29 8.26 6.97
C TYR A 177 -4.50 9.16 7.28
N LYS A 178 -4.77 10.11 6.38
CA LYS A 178 -5.85 11.09 6.55
C LYS A 178 -7.23 10.44 6.55
N THR A 179 -7.48 9.54 5.61
CA THR A 179 -8.75 8.83 5.49
C THR A 179 -9.01 7.99 6.74
N THR A 180 -7.97 7.33 7.26
CA THR A 180 -8.08 6.59 8.52
C THR A 180 -8.45 7.50 9.68
N GLN A 181 -7.76 8.63 9.85
CA GLN A 181 -8.10 9.56 10.94
C GLN A 181 -9.52 10.14 10.81
N GLN A 182 -10.03 10.29 9.60
CA GLN A 182 -11.36 10.81 9.35
C GLN A 182 -12.47 9.80 9.68
N PHE A 183 -12.29 8.53 9.31
CA PHE A 183 -13.34 7.51 9.37
C PHE A 183 -13.14 6.48 10.48
N MET A 184 -11.94 6.35 11.00
CA MET A 184 -11.56 5.45 12.09
C MET A 184 -10.63 6.16 13.08
N PRO A 185 -11.09 7.21 13.77
CA PRO A 185 -10.25 8.04 14.64
C PRO A 185 -9.66 7.29 15.85
N GLU A 186 -10.20 6.10 16.15
CA GLU A 186 -9.65 5.21 17.17
C GLU A 186 -8.35 4.50 16.72
N MET A 187 -8.04 4.51 15.41
CA MET A 187 -6.82 3.93 14.87
C MET A 187 -5.70 4.96 14.81
N ASN A 188 -4.49 4.51 14.99
CA ASN A 188 -3.28 5.35 14.99
C ASN A 188 -2.34 4.95 13.82
N PRO A 189 -2.57 5.46 12.61
CA PRO A 189 -1.70 5.18 11.47
C PRO A 189 -0.33 5.83 11.69
N LYS A 190 0.75 5.07 11.47
CA LYS A 190 2.13 5.53 11.56
C LYS A 190 2.80 5.45 10.21
N MET A 191 3.05 6.59 9.58
CA MET A 191 3.80 6.62 8.33
C MET A 191 5.28 6.33 8.56
N VAL A 192 5.80 5.34 7.82
CA VAL A 192 7.22 4.96 7.82
C VAL A 192 7.84 5.36 6.49
N TYR A 193 8.80 6.28 6.54
CA TYR A 193 9.39 6.92 5.37
C TYR A 193 10.52 6.10 4.75
N ARG A 194 10.24 4.85 4.46
CA ARG A 194 11.10 3.93 3.71
C ARG A 194 10.25 2.84 3.07
N LEU A 195 10.81 2.19 2.08
CA LEU A 195 10.11 1.20 1.27
C LEU A 195 9.61 0.01 2.09
N ASP A 196 10.43 -0.48 3.03
CA ASP A 196 10.09 -1.56 3.97
C ASP A 196 11.03 -1.56 5.19
N ARG A 197 10.93 -2.58 6.05
CA ARG A 197 11.90 -2.89 7.11
C ARG A 197 13.27 -3.19 6.51
N PHE A 198 14.33 -3.06 7.30
CA PHE A 198 15.69 -3.39 6.84
C PHE A 198 15.82 -4.87 6.48
N GLY A 199 16.32 -5.16 5.27
CA GLY A 199 16.50 -6.52 4.77
C GLY A 199 15.19 -7.29 4.49
N ARG A 200 14.05 -6.59 4.44
CA ARG A 200 12.73 -7.15 4.19
C ARG A 200 12.11 -6.54 2.94
N GLY A 201 10.99 -7.10 2.52
CA GLY A 201 10.21 -6.64 1.38
C GLY A 201 8.72 -6.95 1.54
N GLY A 202 7.98 -6.72 0.50
CA GLY A 202 6.56 -7.05 0.37
C GLY A 202 6.12 -6.79 -1.06
N HIS A 203 4.99 -7.33 -1.44
CA HIS A 203 4.51 -7.30 -2.82
C HIS A 203 4.14 -5.89 -3.36
N HIS A 204 4.16 -4.83 -2.54
CA HIS A 204 4.06 -3.45 -3.04
C HIS A 204 5.30 -3.03 -3.84
N ARG A 205 6.49 -3.55 -3.51
CA ARG A 205 7.76 -3.17 -4.13
C ARG A 205 7.81 -3.36 -5.65
N PRO A 206 7.44 -4.53 -6.22
CA PRO A 206 7.41 -4.69 -7.67
C PRO A 206 6.55 -3.67 -8.41
N PHE A 207 5.49 -3.17 -7.78
CA PHE A 207 4.68 -2.09 -8.33
C PHE A 207 5.41 -0.74 -8.26
N ASN A 208 6.10 -0.45 -7.15
CA ASN A 208 6.96 0.75 -7.04
C ASN A 208 8.08 0.72 -8.07
N ASP A 209 8.72 -0.44 -8.30
CA ASP A 209 9.79 -0.61 -9.29
C ASP A 209 9.32 -0.28 -10.73
N LEU A 210 8.02 -0.34 -11.00
CA LEU A 210 7.40 0.05 -12.27
C LEU A 210 6.74 1.44 -12.23
N GLY A 211 6.92 2.20 -11.14
CA GLY A 211 6.44 3.58 -11.00
C GLY A 211 5.01 3.71 -10.47
N TYR A 212 4.36 2.62 -10.05
CA TYR A 212 3.05 2.66 -9.44
C TYR A 212 3.09 3.08 -7.96
N ALA A 213 2.02 3.68 -7.47
CA ALA A 213 1.86 4.02 -6.07
C ALA A 213 1.55 2.76 -5.23
N GLY A 214 2.58 2.11 -4.71
CA GLY A 214 2.44 0.96 -3.81
C GLY A 214 2.81 1.34 -2.37
N ILE A 215 2.04 0.85 -1.40
CA ILE A 215 2.33 0.95 0.03
C ILE A 215 2.11 -0.42 0.70
N ARG A 216 2.81 -0.63 1.83
CA ARG A 216 2.55 -1.76 2.72
C ARG A 216 1.82 -1.28 3.96
N ILE A 217 0.71 -1.91 4.28
CA ILE A 217 -0.02 -1.77 5.54
C ILE A 217 0.36 -2.95 6.42
N MET A 218 0.82 -2.68 7.63
CA MET A 218 1.37 -3.69 8.51
C MET A 218 1.07 -3.37 9.97
N GLU A 219 0.94 -4.38 10.79
CA GLU A 219 0.87 -4.27 12.25
C GLU A 219 2.02 -3.45 12.84
N ALA A 220 1.83 -2.87 14.04
CA ALA A 220 2.84 -2.03 14.67
C ALA A 220 3.98 -2.81 15.24
N HIS A 221 3.69 -3.90 15.95
CA HIS A 221 4.65 -4.75 16.65
C HIS A 221 4.76 -6.11 15.97
N GLU A 222 5.98 -6.58 15.81
CA GLU A 222 6.26 -7.91 15.27
C GLU A 222 6.70 -8.84 16.39
N ASN A 223 6.33 -10.10 16.28
CA ASN A 223 6.77 -11.14 17.19
C ASN A 223 7.61 -12.19 16.46
N TYR A 224 8.93 -12.12 16.65
CA TYR A 224 9.89 -12.98 15.96
C TYR A 224 9.93 -14.43 16.49
N THR A 225 9.19 -14.75 17.55
CA THR A 225 8.98 -16.15 17.95
C THR A 225 7.89 -16.82 17.11
N GLN A 226 7.09 -16.03 16.42
CA GLN A 226 5.98 -16.48 15.57
C GLN A 226 6.37 -16.45 14.09
N GLN A 227 6.82 -15.32 13.58
CA GLN A 227 7.11 -15.13 12.17
C GLN A 227 8.28 -15.99 11.69
N HIS A 228 8.08 -16.73 10.58
CA HIS A 228 9.11 -17.56 9.92
C HIS A 228 9.76 -18.58 10.86
N GLN A 229 8.98 -19.22 11.70
CA GLN A 229 9.44 -20.18 12.68
C GLN A 229 8.85 -21.58 12.44
N ASP A 230 9.67 -22.61 12.71
CA ASP A 230 9.17 -23.96 12.88
C ASP A 230 8.31 -24.04 14.13
N ILE A 231 7.23 -24.81 14.08
CA ILE A 231 6.37 -25.03 15.25
C ILE A 231 7.13 -25.87 16.27
N ARG A 232 7.44 -25.28 17.44
CA ARG A 232 8.17 -25.95 18.52
C ARG A 232 7.95 -25.27 19.86
N LEU A 233 8.20 -26.01 20.92
CA LEU A 233 8.35 -25.48 22.27
C LEU A 233 9.84 -25.54 22.65
N GLU A 234 10.43 -24.40 22.90
CA GLU A 234 11.85 -24.31 23.25
C GLU A 234 12.05 -23.39 24.46
N ASN A 235 12.66 -23.91 25.53
CA ASN A 235 12.86 -23.18 26.78
C ASN A 235 11.61 -22.53 27.38
N GLY A 236 10.45 -23.17 27.20
CA GLY A 236 9.14 -22.66 27.65
C GLY A 236 8.51 -21.61 26.75
N VAL A 237 9.13 -21.26 25.63
CA VAL A 237 8.60 -20.34 24.62
C VAL A 237 8.00 -21.15 23.46
N ALA A 238 6.74 -20.86 23.10
CA ALA A 238 6.11 -21.42 21.91
C ALA A 238 6.55 -20.63 20.68
N TYR A 239 7.02 -21.36 19.65
CA TYR A 239 7.39 -20.83 18.35
C TYR A 239 6.43 -21.33 17.29
N GLY A 240 6.28 -20.55 16.23
CA GLY A 240 5.47 -20.87 15.07
C GLY A 240 4.36 -19.85 14.81
N ASP A 241 4.05 -19.63 13.55
CA ASP A 241 2.99 -18.72 13.12
C ASP A 241 1.63 -19.44 13.09
N THR A 242 1.05 -19.60 14.28
CA THR A 242 -0.20 -20.34 14.48
C THR A 242 -1.39 -19.40 14.72
N PHE A 243 -2.59 -19.92 14.54
CA PHE A 243 -3.83 -19.16 14.61
C PHE A 243 -4.09 -18.52 15.98
N GLU A 244 -3.62 -19.12 17.05
CA GLU A 244 -3.79 -18.63 18.43
C GLU A 244 -3.17 -17.26 18.65
N HIS A 245 -2.20 -16.88 17.84
CA HIS A 245 -1.50 -15.60 17.91
C HIS A 245 -2.18 -14.50 17.09
N VAL A 246 -3.19 -14.82 16.30
CA VAL A 246 -3.90 -13.83 15.48
C VAL A 246 -5.01 -13.15 16.28
N ASN A 247 -4.91 -11.83 16.43
CA ASN A 247 -5.94 -11.01 17.03
C ASN A 247 -7.00 -10.60 15.99
N MET A 248 -8.08 -11.37 15.90
CA MET A 248 -9.15 -11.13 14.93
C MET A 248 -9.81 -9.74 15.04
N PRO A 249 -10.04 -9.16 16.25
CA PRO A 249 -10.54 -7.80 16.36
C PRO A 249 -9.61 -6.75 15.73
N TYR A 250 -8.30 -6.93 15.84
CA TYR A 250 -7.32 -6.03 15.23
C TYR A 250 -7.25 -6.23 13.70
N ALA A 251 -7.17 -7.47 13.23
CA ALA A 251 -7.22 -7.79 11.80
C ALA A 251 -8.47 -7.22 11.13
N LYS A 252 -9.64 -7.32 11.79
CA LYS A 252 -10.88 -6.69 11.34
C LYS A 252 -10.76 -5.17 11.19
N LYS A 253 -10.11 -4.48 12.14
CA LYS A 253 -9.89 -3.02 12.05
C LYS A 253 -9.02 -2.66 10.85
N LEU A 254 -7.90 -3.37 10.64
CA LEU A 254 -7.04 -3.12 9.48
C LEU A 254 -7.72 -3.47 8.16
N THR A 255 -8.56 -4.50 8.14
CA THR A 255 -9.42 -4.80 6.99
C THR A 255 -10.38 -3.64 6.69
N ALA A 256 -11.00 -3.04 7.72
CA ALA A 256 -11.86 -1.87 7.56
C ALA A 256 -11.09 -0.64 7.06
N VAL A 257 -9.88 -0.38 7.56
CA VAL A 257 -8.98 0.66 7.03
C VAL A 257 -8.78 0.47 5.53
N ASN A 258 -8.46 -0.74 5.09
CA ASN A 258 -8.28 -1.05 3.66
C ASN A 258 -9.57 -0.84 2.86
N ALA A 259 -10.70 -1.38 3.32
CA ALA A 259 -11.99 -1.28 2.62
C ALA A 259 -12.43 0.18 2.44
N ILE A 260 -12.27 1.02 3.47
CA ILE A 260 -12.57 2.46 3.41
C ILE A 260 -11.69 3.14 2.35
N ASN A 261 -10.39 2.86 2.34
CA ASN A 261 -9.47 3.47 1.39
C ASN A 261 -9.71 2.99 -0.06
N LEU A 262 -9.97 1.69 -0.25
CA LEU A 262 -10.36 1.14 -1.55
C LEU A 262 -11.63 1.82 -2.09
N ALA A 263 -12.68 1.90 -1.26
CA ALA A 263 -13.94 2.51 -1.64
C ALA A 263 -13.76 4.00 -1.98
N SER A 264 -13.06 4.75 -1.12
CA SER A 264 -12.81 6.17 -1.33
C SER A 264 -12.04 6.45 -2.61
N LEU A 265 -11.00 5.67 -2.91
CA LEU A 265 -10.21 5.81 -4.14
C LEU A 265 -10.98 5.37 -5.38
N ALA A 266 -11.81 4.31 -5.26
CA ALA A 266 -12.59 3.80 -6.39
C ALA A 266 -13.79 4.69 -6.74
N TRP A 267 -14.34 5.45 -5.80
CA TRP A 267 -15.36 6.49 -6.05
C TRP A 267 -14.77 7.84 -6.46
N ALA A 268 -13.47 8.07 -6.19
CA ALA A 268 -12.84 9.35 -6.49
C ALA A 268 -12.92 9.69 -7.98
N PRO A 269 -13.17 10.96 -8.33
CA PRO A 269 -13.05 11.43 -9.72
C PRO A 269 -11.59 11.31 -10.19
N SER A 270 -11.37 11.54 -11.47
CA SER A 270 -10.00 11.65 -12.02
C SER A 270 -9.25 12.82 -11.39
N ALA A 271 -7.94 12.70 -11.27
CA ALA A 271 -7.11 13.82 -10.85
C ALA A 271 -7.16 14.96 -11.88
N PRO A 272 -7.04 16.22 -11.47
CA PRO A 272 -6.86 17.33 -12.41
C PRO A 272 -5.60 17.14 -13.26
N ASN A 273 -5.72 17.41 -14.56
CA ASN A 273 -4.58 17.39 -15.48
C ASN A 273 -3.95 18.79 -15.59
N LYS A 274 -2.71 18.85 -16.09
CA LYS A 274 -1.96 20.08 -16.36
C LYS A 274 -1.96 21.04 -15.17
N VAL A 275 -1.73 20.49 -13.99
CA VAL A 275 -1.59 21.33 -12.80
C VAL A 275 -0.29 22.13 -12.89
N LEU A 276 -0.42 23.44 -12.91
CA LEU A 276 0.70 24.38 -12.96
C LEU A 276 0.77 25.15 -11.66
N LEU A 277 1.97 25.37 -11.17
CA LEU A 277 2.28 26.19 -9.99
C LEU A 277 3.16 27.34 -10.42
N GLY A 278 2.81 28.57 -10.00
CA GLY A 278 3.57 29.79 -10.23
C GLY A 278 3.70 30.61 -8.94
N GLY A 279 4.51 31.66 -8.96
CA GLY A 279 4.70 32.54 -7.82
C GLY A 279 6.04 32.39 -7.10
N GLN A 280 7.11 32.04 -7.81
CA GLN A 280 8.43 31.70 -7.26
C GLN A 280 9.08 32.76 -6.38
N VAL A 281 8.70 34.02 -6.51
CA VAL A 281 9.26 35.14 -5.73
C VAL A 281 8.11 36.01 -5.19
N SER A 282 7.12 35.37 -4.59
CA SER A 282 5.90 36.03 -4.10
C SER A 282 5.42 35.33 -2.82
N PRO A 283 4.81 36.08 -1.88
CA PRO A 283 4.15 35.48 -0.72
C PRO A 283 2.82 34.82 -1.09
N SER A 284 2.59 34.56 -2.36
CA SER A 284 1.42 33.89 -2.89
C SER A 284 1.81 32.81 -3.93
N ALA A 285 0.99 31.79 -4.09
CA ALA A 285 1.15 30.77 -5.10
C ALA A 285 -0.07 30.77 -6.05
N GLY A 286 0.18 30.96 -7.34
CA GLY A 286 -0.82 30.81 -8.38
C GLY A 286 -0.92 29.34 -8.82
N LEU A 287 -2.12 28.78 -8.82
CA LEU A 287 -2.39 27.42 -9.30
C LEU A 287 -3.36 27.48 -10.47
N LYS A 288 -3.12 26.64 -11.47
CA LYS A 288 -3.99 26.47 -12.64
C LYS A 288 -4.04 24.99 -13.04
N TRP A 289 -5.21 24.51 -13.47
CA TRP A 289 -5.42 23.12 -13.85
C TRP A 289 -6.55 22.97 -14.87
N ASP A 290 -6.60 21.82 -15.55
CA ASP A 290 -7.72 21.47 -16.41
C ASP A 290 -8.95 21.13 -15.55
N LYS A 291 -10.14 21.52 -16.04
CA LYS A 291 -11.41 21.19 -15.38
C LYS A 291 -11.61 19.66 -15.32
N VAL A 292 -12.03 19.19 -14.17
CA VAL A 292 -12.45 17.79 -13.97
C VAL A 292 -13.96 17.70 -14.14
N GLU A 293 -14.41 16.84 -15.04
CA GLU A 293 -15.83 16.61 -15.25
C GLU A 293 -16.49 16.01 -14.00
N GLY A 294 -17.64 16.56 -13.62
CA GLY A 294 -18.37 16.13 -12.42
C GLY A 294 -17.82 16.65 -11.09
N ALA A 295 -16.72 17.41 -11.09
CA ALA A 295 -16.22 18.04 -9.87
C ALA A 295 -17.18 19.14 -9.40
N ALA A 296 -17.63 19.07 -8.15
CA ALA A 296 -18.41 20.14 -7.51
C ALA A 296 -17.55 21.33 -7.06
N GLY A 297 -16.25 21.09 -6.88
CA GLY A 297 -15.25 22.08 -6.46
C GLY A 297 -13.91 21.42 -6.26
N TYR A 298 -12.94 22.20 -5.80
CA TYR A 298 -11.58 21.74 -5.55
C TYR A 298 -11.16 22.08 -4.13
N LYS A 299 -10.17 21.35 -3.65
CA LYS A 299 -9.52 21.63 -2.37
C LYS A 299 -8.02 21.67 -2.58
N ILE A 300 -7.42 22.79 -2.18
CA ILE A 300 -5.97 22.99 -2.20
C ILE A 300 -5.43 22.53 -0.86
N TYR A 301 -4.35 21.78 -0.87
CA TYR A 301 -3.59 21.39 0.31
C TYR A 301 -2.18 21.93 0.21
N TRP A 302 -1.64 22.36 1.33
CA TRP A 302 -0.23 22.73 1.45
C TRP A 302 0.30 22.35 2.83
N ARG A 303 1.60 22.32 2.94
CA ARG A 303 2.32 21.97 4.17
C ARG A 303 3.69 22.62 4.17
N ASP A 304 4.29 22.73 5.34
CA ASP A 304 5.70 23.05 5.46
C ASP A 304 6.52 21.86 4.93
N THR A 305 7.70 22.13 4.37
CA THR A 305 8.56 21.07 3.80
C THR A 305 9.01 20.04 4.84
N THR A 306 9.02 20.42 6.12
CA THR A 306 9.34 19.53 7.25
C THR A 306 8.14 18.76 7.79
N SER A 307 6.92 19.10 7.39
CA SER A 307 5.72 18.39 7.86
C SER A 307 5.52 17.07 7.12
N PRO A 308 5.20 15.98 7.85
CA PRO A 308 4.92 14.68 7.24
C PRO A 308 3.53 14.63 6.58
N THR A 309 2.61 15.51 6.95
CA THR A 309 1.21 15.52 6.51
C THR A 309 0.82 16.83 5.82
N TRP A 310 -0.34 16.86 5.17
CA TRP A 310 -0.94 18.06 4.62
C TRP A 310 -1.69 18.80 5.74
N ASP A 311 -1.00 19.74 6.42
CA ASP A 311 -1.49 20.41 7.63
C ASP A 311 -2.52 21.49 7.33
N HIS A 312 -2.40 22.09 6.14
CA HIS A 312 -3.28 23.17 5.72
C HIS A 312 -4.13 22.77 4.53
N SER A 313 -5.34 23.30 4.47
CA SER A 313 -6.19 23.10 3.30
C SER A 313 -7.21 24.22 3.15
N ARG A 314 -7.61 24.47 1.91
CA ARG A 314 -8.66 25.44 1.57
C ARG A 314 -9.57 24.87 0.51
N SER A 315 -10.87 24.81 0.83
CA SER A 315 -11.90 24.49 -0.16
C SER A 315 -12.17 25.72 -1.01
N ILE A 316 -12.23 25.50 -2.32
CA ILE A 316 -12.52 26.54 -3.32
C ILE A 316 -13.66 26.05 -4.21
N GLY A 317 -14.32 26.96 -4.90
CA GLY A 317 -15.43 26.61 -5.79
C GLY A 317 -14.97 25.80 -7.01
N ASN A 318 -15.89 25.60 -7.93
CA ASN A 318 -15.60 24.92 -9.21
C ASN A 318 -14.90 25.87 -10.19
N VAL A 319 -13.64 26.13 -9.93
CA VAL A 319 -12.76 27.02 -10.68
C VAL A 319 -11.56 26.24 -11.22
N THR A 320 -10.88 26.77 -12.24
CA THR A 320 -9.71 26.13 -12.86
C THR A 320 -8.40 26.87 -12.58
N GLU A 321 -8.49 27.94 -11.79
CA GLU A 321 -7.31 28.68 -11.31
C GLU A 321 -7.63 29.30 -9.94
N PHE A 322 -6.59 29.45 -9.14
CA PHE A 322 -6.71 30.08 -7.82
C PHE A 322 -5.34 30.61 -7.37
N THR A 323 -5.36 31.76 -6.70
CA THR A 323 -4.16 32.28 -6.03
C THR A 323 -4.30 32.08 -4.53
N LEU A 324 -3.37 31.32 -3.95
CA LEU A 324 -3.26 31.12 -2.51
C LEU A 324 -2.36 32.22 -1.95
N GLU A 325 -2.97 33.11 -1.18
CA GLU A 325 -2.30 34.25 -0.53
C GLU A 325 -1.77 33.89 0.86
N GLY A 326 -0.77 34.63 1.34
CA GLY A 326 -0.28 34.50 2.71
C GLY A 326 0.55 33.24 2.96
N ILE A 327 1.17 32.68 1.94
CA ILE A 327 2.17 31.63 2.10
C ILE A 327 3.45 32.34 2.55
N VAL A 328 3.87 32.03 3.79
CA VAL A 328 5.19 32.44 4.25
C VAL A 328 6.20 31.53 3.58
N VAL A 329 7.09 32.12 2.81
CA VAL A 329 8.24 31.40 2.26
C VAL A 329 9.37 31.63 3.25
N ASP A 330 9.67 30.63 4.07
CA ASP A 330 10.88 30.60 4.88
C ASP A 330 12.05 30.04 4.07
#